data_e17247d416fad1fd5b68e123ebb78ca2
#
_entry.id   e17247d416fad1fd5b68e123ebb78ca2
#
_cell.length_a   1.000
_cell.length_b   1.000
_cell.length_c   1.000
_cell.angle_alpha   90.00
_cell.angle_beta   90.00
_cell.angle_gamma   90.00
#
_symmetry.space_group_name_H-M   'P 1'
#
loop_
_entity.id
_entity.type
_entity.pdbx_description
1 polymer ?
#
loop_
_entity_poly.entity_id
_entity_poly.type
_entity_poly.pdbx_seq_one_letter_code
_entity_poly.pdbx_strand_id
1 'polypeptide(L)' 'MYYLAACDNDGRCFGYLRTDNTVSKNPDKEIDKLICFKKKSEANKKVMQINLSHSLLPNGSPFRVTVVRG' A
#
# COMPACT_ATOMS: atom_id res chain seq x y z
N MET A 1 -9.96 8.30 6.76
CA MET A 1 -9.32 8.11 5.45
C MET A 1 -8.80 6.68 5.30
N TYR A 2 -8.61 6.26 4.08
CA TYR A 2 -8.15 4.89 3.79
C TYR A 2 -6.76 4.93 3.18
N TYR A 3 -5.86 4.12 3.70
CA TYR A 3 -4.48 4.01 3.23
C TYR A 3 -4.25 2.64 2.63
N LEU A 4 -3.15 2.48 1.91
CA LEU A 4 -2.77 1.20 1.33
C LEU A 4 -1.52 0.69 2.05
N ALA A 5 -1.61 -0.51 2.62
CA ALA A 5 -0.49 -1.16 3.28
C ALA A 5 0.10 -2.23 2.38
N ALA A 6 1.42 -2.34 2.37
CA ALA A 6 2.14 -3.38 1.65
C ALA A 6 2.41 -4.54 2.60
N CYS A 7 2.01 -5.75 2.18
CA CYS A 7 2.12 -6.95 2.99
C CYS A 7 2.83 -8.05 2.20
N ASP A 8 3.51 -8.94 2.92
CA ASP A 8 4.16 -10.10 2.30
C ASP A 8 3.17 -11.26 2.11
N ASN A 9 3.67 -12.39 1.59
CA ASN A 9 2.85 -13.56 1.32
C ASN A 9 2.31 -14.22 2.59
N ASP A 10 2.95 -13.96 3.73
CA ASP A 10 2.52 -14.50 5.03
C ASP A 10 1.45 -13.64 5.68
N GLY A 11 1.05 -12.55 5.04
CA GLY A 11 0.04 -11.64 5.57
C GLY A 11 0.58 -10.58 6.52
N ARG A 12 1.89 -10.49 6.66
CA ARG A 12 2.52 -9.46 7.50
C ARG A 12 2.71 -8.19 6.71
N CYS A 13 2.16 -7.09 7.21
CA CYS A 13 2.31 -5.79 6.58
C CYS A 13 3.58 -5.13 7.12
N PHE A 14 4.44 -4.67 6.22
CA PHE A 14 5.74 -4.10 6.56
C PHE A 14 5.85 -2.61 6.30
N GLY A 15 4.81 -1.98 5.75
CA GLY A 15 4.81 -0.56 5.48
C GLY A 15 3.57 -0.10 4.77
N TYR A 16 3.52 1.20 4.51
CA TYR A 16 2.40 1.85 3.81
C TYR A 16 2.89 2.39 2.47
N LEU A 17 2.02 2.39 1.49
CA LEU A 17 2.37 2.83 0.15
C LEU A 17 2.37 4.36 0.07
N ARG A 18 3.44 4.92 -0.51
CA ARG A 18 3.53 6.35 -0.80
C ARG A 18 2.91 6.67 -2.15
N THR A 19 2.68 7.96 -2.41
CA THR A 19 2.11 8.42 -3.68
C THR A 19 3.01 8.13 -4.88
N ASP A 20 4.30 7.92 -4.67
CA ASP A 20 5.25 7.57 -5.72
C ASP A 20 5.44 6.07 -5.90
N ASN A 21 4.56 5.25 -5.29
CA ASN A 21 4.58 3.79 -5.33
C ASN A 21 5.73 3.16 -4.56
N THR A 22 6.42 3.90 -3.71
CA THR A 22 7.40 3.35 -2.79
C THR A 22 6.74 3.02 -1.46
N VAL A 23 7.41 2.20 -0.63
CA VAL A 23 6.87 1.76 0.66
C VAL A 23 7.52 2.54 1.79
N SER A 24 6.70 3.11 2.67
CA SER A 24 7.16 3.81 3.86
C SER A 24 7.11 2.86 5.05
N LYS A 25 8.24 2.74 5.76
CA LYS A 25 8.33 1.95 6.99
C LYS A 25 7.94 2.77 8.22
N ASN A 26 7.85 4.09 8.09
CA ASN A 26 7.52 5.00 9.18
C ASN A 26 6.32 5.87 8.79
N PRO A 27 5.11 5.29 8.74
CA PRO A 27 3.94 6.02 8.24
C PRO A 27 3.59 7.25 9.08
N ASP A 28 3.87 7.22 10.38
CA ASP A 28 3.56 8.35 11.25
C ASP A 28 4.36 9.60 10.91
N LYS A 29 5.59 9.42 10.42
CA LYS A 29 6.47 10.54 10.03
C LYS A 29 6.22 11.02 8.61
N GLU A 30 5.61 10.17 7.78
CA GLU A 30 5.44 10.45 6.36
C GLU A 30 3.96 10.43 5.95
N ILE A 31 3.06 10.72 6.90
CA ILE A 31 1.62 10.61 6.68
C ILE A 31 1.15 11.47 5.49
N ASP A 32 1.79 12.60 5.26
CA ASP A 32 1.49 13.49 4.14
C ASP A 32 1.97 12.96 2.80
N LYS A 33 2.87 11.98 2.81
CA LYS A 33 3.40 11.37 1.60
C LYS A 33 2.71 10.07 1.23
N LEU A 34 1.87 9.54 2.13
CA LEU A 34 1.17 8.29 1.88
C LEU A 34 0.01 8.51 0.92
N ILE A 35 -0.24 7.48 0.10
CA ILE A 35 -1.43 7.48 -0.74
C ILE A 35 -2.64 7.29 0.16
N CYS A 36 -3.67 8.11 -0.02
CA CYS A 36 -4.88 8.01 0.79
C CYS A 36 -6.11 8.31 -0.04
N PHE A 37 -7.24 7.78 0.42
CA PHE A 37 -8.52 7.94 -0.26
C PHE A 37 -9.59 8.29 0.76
N LYS A 38 -10.56 9.09 0.34
CA LYS A 38 -11.72 9.43 1.17
C LYS A 38 -12.74 8.30 1.17
N LYS A 39 -12.82 7.53 0.09
CA LYS A 39 -13.79 6.45 -0.09
C LYS A 39 -13.08 5.11 -0.19
N LYS A 40 -13.63 4.11 0.49
CA LYS A 40 -13.11 2.75 0.45
C LYS A 40 -13.15 2.17 -0.98
N SER A 41 -14.16 2.50 -1.77
CA SER A 41 -14.28 2.02 -3.13
C SER A 41 -13.13 2.48 -4.02
N GLU A 42 -12.67 3.72 -3.82
CA GLU A 42 -11.52 4.24 -4.56
C GLU A 42 -10.24 3.52 -4.16
N ALA A 43 -10.06 3.27 -2.85
CA ALA A 43 -8.92 2.52 -2.35
C ALA A 43 -8.91 1.10 -2.93
N ASN A 44 -10.05 0.43 -2.96
CA ASN A 44 -10.17 -0.91 -3.52
C ASN A 44 -9.81 -0.96 -5.01
N LYS A 45 -10.21 0.04 -5.78
CA LYS A 45 -9.83 0.12 -7.20
C LYS A 45 -8.33 0.20 -7.37
N LYS A 46 -7.67 1.01 -6.56
CA LYS A 46 -6.22 1.16 -6.62
C LYS A 46 -5.52 -0.14 -6.24
N VAL A 47 -6.02 -0.83 -5.21
CA VAL A 47 -5.48 -2.14 -4.80
C VAL A 47 -5.56 -3.13 -5.95
N MET A 48 -6.69 -3.20 -6.64
CA MET A 48 -6.84 -4.10 -7.78
C MET A 48 -5.85 -3.77 -8.89
N GLN A 49 -5.65 -2.50 -9.21
CA GLN A 49 -4.71 -2.08 -10.23
C GLN A 49 -3.28 -2.48 -9.89
N ILE A 50 -2.87 -2.28 -8.64
CA ILE A 50 -1.52 -2.60 -8.17
C ILE A 50 -1.30 -4.11 -8.19
N ASN A 51 -2.24 -4.89 -7.68
CA ASN A 51 -2.12 -6.34 -7.62
C ASN A 51 -2.10 -6.97 -9.01
N LEU A 52 -2.83 -6.39 -9.98
CA LEU A 52 -2.82 -6.87 -11.36
C LEU A 52 -1.53 -6.53 -12.09
N SER A 53 -0.85 -5.45 -11.71
CA SER A 53 0.40 -5.05 -12.36
C SER A 53 1.62 -5.82 -11.85
N HIS A 54 1.45 -6.79 -10.96
CA HIS A 54 2.52 -7.63 -10.42
C HIS A 54 3.66 -6.82 -9.80
N SER A 55 3.31 -5.88 -8.92
CA SER A 55 4.30 -5.09 -8.21
C SER A 55 5.22 -5.98 -7.38
N LEU A 56 6.53 -5.68 -7.43
CA LEU A 56 7.55 -6.46 -6.73
C LEU A 56 8.25 -5.62 -5.67
N LEU A 57 8.65 -6.28 -4.59
CA LEU A 57 9.54 -5.68 -3.62
C LEU A 57 10.90 -5.43 -4.25
N PRO A 58 11.73 -4.52 -3.67
CA PRO A 58 13.08 -4.27 -4.19
C PRO A 58 13.96 -5.53 -4.29
N ASN A 59 13.68 -6.56 -3.48
CA ASN A 59 14.38 -7.84 -3.53
C ASN A 59 13.79 -8.82 -4.56
N GLY A 60 12.81 -8.37 -5.34
CA GLY A 60 12.19 -9.21 -6.36
C GLY A 60 11.02 -10.06 -5.87
N SER A 61 10.73 -10.07 -4.59
CA SER A 61 9.59 -10.84 -4.06
C SER A 61 8.27 -10.11 -4.31
N PRO A 62 7.19 -10.84 -4.66
CA PRO A 62 5.89 -10.20 -4.83
C PRO A 62 5.35 -9.71 -3.48
N PHE A 63 4.63 -8.61 -3.51
CA PHE A 63 3.92 -8.15 -2.33
C PHE A 63 2.47 -7.84 -2.68
N ARG A 64 1.63 -7.88 -1.66
CA ARG A 64 0.21 -7.57 -1.80
C ARG A 64 -0.08 -6.25 -1.10
N VAL A 65 -1.06 -5.54 -1.64
CA VAL A 65 -1.52 -4.30 -1.05
C VAL A 65 -2.91 -4.50 -0.48
N THR A 66 -3.14 -4.01 0.71
CA THR A 66 -4.45 -4.10 1.36
C THR A 66 -4.89 -2.71 1.82
N VAL A 67 -6.21 -2.53 1.96
CA VAL A 67 -6.79 -1.27 2.42
C VAL A 67 -6.78 -1.25 3.95
N VAL A 68 -6.27 -0.16 4.51
CA VAL A 68 -6.24 0.07 5.95
C VAL A 68 -6.99 1.34 6.27
N ARG A 69 -7.89 1.27 7.23
CA ARG A 69 -8.61 2.43 7.72
C ARG A 69 -7.75 3.15 8.77
N GLY A 70 -7.50 4.41 8.52
CA GLY A 70 -6.72 5.23 9.45
C GLY A 70 -7.47 6.38 10.04
#